data_5db29069e1456819fe918526317d86ae
#
_entry.id   5db29069e1456819fe918526317d86ae
#
_cell.length_a   1.000
_cell.length_b   1.000
_cell.length_c   1.000
_cell.angle_alpha   90.00
_cell.angle_beta   90.00
_cell.angle_gamma   90.00
#
_symmetry.space_group_name_H-M   'P 1'
#
loop_
_entity.id
_entity.type
_entity.pdbx_description
1 polymer ?
#
loop_
_entity_poly.entity_id
_entity_poly.type
_entity_poly.pdbx_seq_one_letter_code
_entity_poly.pdbx_strand_id
1 'polypeptide(L)'
;MKKFVIMGVQGSGKGTQAKMLAKELDLIHISVGDLFRWHIQNRTKLGAKVKRIVSGGALVPDEIVQQLVAERLDQHDWNHGFILDGFPRNEAQAQFFLESYDIDAVILIEVPDNVVYDRMLARRLCKVCGRDYNLISNPPKVKDTCDCGGQLVQRPDDQPGPIKDRIKDYRTVTQPVIDLFKKKERVVEADGTQPVDAVRAQIWKALGIGQ
;
A
#
# COMPACT_ATOMS: atom_id res chain seq x y z
N MET A 1 -6.42 18.24 10.47
CA MET A 1 -5.37 17.26 10.22
C MET A 1 -5.68 16.47 8.98
N LYS A 2 -4.68 15.87 8.33
CA LYS A 2 -4.87 15.32 6.98
C LYS A 2 -5.20 13.83 7.01
N LYS A 3 -6.20 13.43 6.22
CA LYS A 3 -6.65 12.04 6.10
C LYS A 3 -6.55 11.65 4.63
N PHE A 4 -5.66 10.73 4.30
CA PHE A 4 -5.41 10.33 2.93
C PHE A 4 -5.65 8.84 2.71
N VAL A 5 -6.10 8.50 1.51
CA VAL A 5 -6.03 7.15 0.96
C VAL A 5 -4.97 7.15 -0.14
N ILE A 6 -4.05 6.19 -0.14
CA ILE A 6 -3.09 6.03 -1.22
C ILE A 6 -3.41 4.78 -2.03
N MET A 7 -3.59 4.96 -3.33
CA MET A 7 -3.98 3.94 -4.28
C MET A 7 -2.93 3.76 -5.37
N GLY A 8 -2.98 2.66 -6.05
CA GLY A 8 -2.08 2.28 -7.12
C GLY A 8 -1.83 0.77 -7.11
N VAL A 9 -1.45 0.22 -8.23
CA VAL A 9 -1.14 -1.20 -8.36
C VAL A 9 0.00 -1.60 -7.43
N GLN A 10 0.06 -2.86 -7.03
CA GLN A 10 1.16 -3.37 -6.23
C GLN A 10 2.49 -3.20 -6.99
N GLY A 11 3.52 -2.70 -6.32
CA GLY A 11 4.80 -2.37 -7.00
C GLY A 11 4.86 -0.95 -7.57
N SER A 12 3.78 -0.15 -7.51
CA SER A 12 3.79 1.24 -7.97
C SER A 12 4.64 2.20 -7.12
N GLY A 13 5.03 1.79 -5.91
CA GLY A 13 5.76 2.66 -4.97
C GLY A 13 4.87 3.34 -3.93
N LYS A 14 3.55 3.07 -3.90
CA LYS A 14 2.61 3.68 -2.95
C LYS A 14 3.05 3.54 -1.49
N GLY A 15 3.48 2.35 -1.05
CA GLY A 15 3.93 2.13 0.33
C GLY A 15 5.18 2.95 0.70
N THR A 16 6.07 3.21 -0.25
CA THR A 16 7.23 4.09 -0.06
C THR A 16 6.77 5.52 0.14
N GLN A 17 5.91 6.02 -0.73
CA GLN A 17 5.36 7.37 -0.63
C GLN A 17 4.50 7.55 0.62
N ALA A 18 3.68 6.55 0.97
CA ALA A 18 2.88 6.59 2.20
C ALA A 18 3.74 6.74 3.45
N LYS A 19 4.83 5.98 3.57
CA LYS A 19 5.77 6.08 4.70
C LYS A 19 6.45 7.45 4.76
N MET A 20 6.85 8.00 3.61
CA MET A 20 7.47 9.34 3.54
C MET A 20 6.48 10.43 3.96
N LEU A 21 5.28 10.44 3.37
CA LEU A 21 4.23 11.39 3.70
C LEU A 21 3.82 11.30 5.18
N ALA A 22 3.63 10.08 5.69
CA ALA A 22 3.29 9.87 7.09
C ALA A 22 4.34 10.45 8.03
N LYS A 23 5.63 10.24 7.75
CA LYS A 23 6.73 10.79 8.53
C LYS A 23 6.81 12.32 8.46
N GLU A 24 6.62 12.90 7.28
CA GLU A 24 6.76 14.34 7.05
C GLU A 24 5.57 15.15 7.57
N LEU A 25 4.37 14.57 7.54
CA LEU A 25 3.13 15.21 7.95
C LEU A 25 2.66 14.77 9.34
N ASP A 26 3.44 13.96 10.05
CA ASP A 26 3.10 13.37 11.34
C ASP A 26 1.76 12.62 11.31
N LEU A 27 1.57 11.77 10.28
CA LEU A 27 0.36 10.97 10.09
C LEU A 27 0.59 9.51 10.49
N ILE A 28 -0.48 8.85 10.87
CA ILE A 28 -0.45 7.42 11.12
C ILE A 28 -0.49 6.68 9.78
N HIS A 29 0.53 5.86 9.48
CA HIS A 29 0.53 5.00 8.30
C HIS A 29 -0.16 3.68 8.62
N ILE A 30 -1.29 3.42 7.96
CA ILE A 30 -2.07 2.19 8.08
C ILE A 30 -1.95 1.41 6.76
N SER A 31 -1.12 0.38 6.74
CA SER A 31 -0.99 -0.52 5.58
C SER A 31 -1.69 -1.85 5.86
N VAL A 32 -2.80 -2.10 5.21
CA VAL A 32 -3.59 -3.34 5.37
C VAL A 32 -2.75 -4.58 5.03
N GLY A 33 -1.91 -4.48 4.00
CA GLY A 33 -0.99 -5.56 3.65
C GLY A 33 0.06 -5.83 4.75
N ASP A 34 0.58 -4.80 5.41
CA ASP A 34 1.55 -4.97 6.52
C ASP A 34 0.86 -5.52 7.76
N LEU A 35 -0.37 -5.10 8.05
CA LEU A 35 -1.17 -5.65 9.14
C LEU A 35 -1.39 -7.16 8.97
N PHE A 36 -1.81 -7.63 7.81
CA PHE A 36 -1.95 -9.07 7.56
C PHE A 36 -0.63 -9.81 7.67
N ARG A 37 0.46 -9.27 7.15
CA ARG A 37 1.80 -9.86 7.27
C ARG A 37 2.24 -9.97 8.74
N TRP A 38 1.99 -8.93 9.53
CA TRP A 38 2.27 -8.94 10.95
C TRP A 38 1.49 -10.05 11.67
N HIS A 39 0.18 -10.18 11.41
CA HIS A 39 -0.65 -11.24 11.97
C HIS A 39 -0.15 -12.65 11.60
N ILE A 40 0.27 -12.84 10.33
CA ILE A 40 0.82 -14.12 9.86
C ILE A 40 2.16 -14.44 10.57
N GLN A 41 3.05 -13.46 10.66
CA GLN A 41 4.35 -13.60 11.30
C GLN A 41 4.22 -13.91 12.78
N ASN A 42 3.31 -13.25 13.48
CA ASN A 42 3.05 -13.43 14.90
C ASN A 42 2.07 -14.60 15.20
N ARG A 43 1.70 -15.39 14.19
CA ARG A 43 0.88 -16.60 14.34
C ARG A 43 -0.44 -16.37 15.07
N THR A 44 -1.06 -15.22 14.90
CA THR A 44 -2.38 -14.93 15.49
C THR A 44 -3.48 -15.78 14.83
N LYS A 45 -4.67 -15.87 15.47
CA LYS A 45 -5.83 -16.56 14.89
C LYS A 45 -6.18 -16.00 13.51
N LEU A 46 -6.18 -14.68 13.35
CA LEU A 46 -6.40 -14.02 12.07
C LEU A 46 -5.32 -14.39 11.06
N GLY A 47 -4.04 -14.34 11.46
CA GLY A 47 -2.92 -14.73 10.60
C GLY A 47 -3.03 -16.17 10.09
N ALA A 48 -3.42 -17.13 10.93
CA ALA A 48 -3.65 -18.51 10.53
C ALA A 48 -4.80 -18.62 9.48
N LYS A 49 -5.90 -17.87 9.68
CA LYS A 49 -7.05 -17.83 8.78
C LYS A 49 -6.72 -17.30 7.39
N VAL A 50 -5.94 -16.21 7.31
CA VAL A 50 -5.67 -15.50 6.04
C VAL A 50 -4.38 -15.89 5.34
N LYS A 51 -3.51 -16.69 5.98
CA LYS A 51 -2.16 -17.01 5.47
C LYS A 51 -2.15 -17.52 4.03
N ARG A 52 -3.03 -18.48 3.68
CA ARG A 52 -3.08 -19.06 2.33
C ARG A 52 -3.51 -18.02 1.30
N ILE A 53 -4.51 -17.21 1.63
CA ILE A 53 -5.06 -16.16 0.76
C ILE A 53 -3.96 -15.12 0.45
N VAL A 54 -3.32 -14.58 1.50
CA VAL A 54 -2.28 -13.55 1.37
C VAL A 54 -1.05 -14.08 0.63
N SER A 55 -0.62 -15.33 0.92
CA SER A 55 0.54 -15.95 0.24
C SER A 55 0.28 -16.25 -1.23
N GLY A 56 -0.98 -16.52 -1.61
CA GLY A 56 -1.40 -16.67 -3.01
C GLY A 56 -1.63 -15.36 -3.75
N GLY A 57 -1.54 -14.21 -3.07
CA GLY A 57 -1.78 -12.90 -3.67
C GLY A 57 -3.26 -12.53 -3.85
N ALA A 58 -4.19 -13.40 -3.44
CA ALA A 58 -5.63 -13.16 -3.55
C ALA A 58 -6.14 -12.11 -2.54
N LEU A 59 -7.33 -11.56 -2.81
CA LEU A 59 -8.00 -10.63 -1.89
C LEU A 59 -8.56 -11.39 -0.69
N VAL A 60 -8.37 -10.81 0.50
CA VAL A 60 -8.98 -11.29 1.74
C VAL A 60 -10.46 -10.90 1.74
N PRO A 61 -11.39 -11.73 2.27
CA PRO A 61 -12.81 -11.39 2.37
C PRO A 61 -13.06 -10.01 3.00
N ASP A 62 -14.03 -9.28 2.46
CA ASP A 62 -14.27 -7.87 2.77
C ASP A 62 -14.58 -7.63 4.25
N GLU A 63 -15.37 -8.49 4.88
CA GLU A 63 -15.72 -8.37 6.30
C GLU A 63 -14.47 -8.40 7.19
N ILE A 64 -13.48 -9.23 6.85
CA ILE A 64 -12.23 -9.33 7.60
C ILE A 64 -11.40 -8.06 7.40
N VAL A 65 -11.35 -7.55 6.17
CA VAL A 65 -10.57 -6.34 5.87
C VAL A 65 -11.20 -5.11 6.52
N GLN A 66 -12.53 -4.96 6.40
CA GLN A 66 -13.29 -3.85 6.98
C GLN A 66 -13.16 -3.82 8.51
N GLN A 67 -13.33 -4.98 9.15
CA GLN A 67 -13.14 -5.09 10.60
C GLN A 67 -11.71 -4.71 11.02
N LEU A 68 -10.70 -5.22 10.33
CA LEU A 68 -9.30 -4.91 10.63
C LEU A 68 -8.98 -3.42 10.47
N VAL A 69 -9.53 -2.77 9.44
CA VAL A 69 -9.34 -1.33 9.19
C VAL A 69 -10.06 -0.51 10.26
N ALA A 70 -11.32 -0.84 10.57
CA ALA A 70 -12.09 -0.16 11.61
C ALA A 70 -11.38 -0.27 12.97
N GLU A 71 -11.03 -1.47 13.42
CA GLU A 71 -10.31 -1.69 14.67
C GLU A 71 -8.98 -0.91 14.71
N ARG A 72 -8.27 -0.82 13.58
CA ARG A 72 -7.01 -0.08 13.53
C ARG A 72 -7.21 1.43 13.58
N LEU A 73 -8.24 1.96 12.96
CA LEU A 73 -8.60 3.36 13.01
C LEU A 73 -9.09 3.75 14.42
N ASP A 74 -9.91 2.91 15.06
CA ASP A 74 -10.45 3.16 16.40
C ASP A 74 -9.38 3.16 17.51
N GLN A 75 -8.24 2.52 17.28
CA GLN A 75 -7.09 2.51 18.20
C GLN A 75 -6.30 3.84 18.19
N HIS A 76 -6.58 4.73 17.26
CA HIS A 76 -5.84 5.99 17.10
C HIS A 76 -6.77 7.18 17.29
N ASP A 77 -6.20 8.25 17.84
CA ASP A 77 -6.89 9.54 17.87
C ASP A 77 -7.05 10.06 16.45
N TRP A 78 -8.27 10.23 16.00
CA TRP A 78 -8.65 10.78 14.70
C TRP A 78 -8.05 12.16 14.42
N ASN A 79 -7.69 12.88 15.49
CA ASN A 79 -7.07 14.18 15.38
C ASN A 79 -5.63 14.12 14.84
N HIS A 80 -4.93 13.00 14.90
CA HIS A 80 -3.60 12.87 14.30
C HIS A 80 -3.60 12.73 12.78
N GLY A 81 -4.74 12.39 12.19
CA GLY A 81 -4.81 12.09 10.77
C GLY A 81 -4.15 10.76 10.40
N PHE A 82 -4.35 10.32 9.17
CA PHE A 82 -3.81 9.06 8.70
C PHE A 82 -3.52 9.04 7.20
N ILE A 83 -2.72 8.06 6.79
CA ILE A 83 -2.61 7.63 5.39
C ILE A 83 -2.88 6.12 5.32
N LEU A 84 -3.96 5.76 4.60
CA LEU A 84 -4.43 4.39 4.46
C LEU A 84 -3.91 3.80 3.15
N ASP A 85 -3.13 2.70 3.24
CA ASP A 85 -2.49 2.02 2.10
C ASP A 85 -3.06 0.61 1.90
N GLY A 86 -3.52 0.36 0.68
CA GLY A 86 -4.00 -0.96 0.26
C GLY A 86 -5.45 -1.27 0.64
N PHE A 87 -6.24 -0.25 0.93
CA PHE A 87 -7.69 -0.25 1.12
C PHE A 87 -8.26 1.13 0.72
N PRO A 88 -9.47 1.20 0.12
CA PRO A 88 -10.28 0.08 -0.37
C PRO A 88 -9.69 -0.54 -1.66
N ARG A 89 -10.08 -1.80 -1.95
CA ARG A 89 -9.67 -2.51 -3.17
C ARG A 89 -10.83 -2.91 -4.07
N ASN A 90 -12.05 -2.85 -3.61
CA ASN A 90 -13.26 -3.09 -4.39
C ASN A 90 -14.37 -2.12 -3.98
N GLU A 91 -15.49 -2.16 -4.72
CA GLU A 91 -16.58 -1.22 -4.54
C GLU A 91 -17.26 -1.34 -3.17
N ALA A 92 -17.45 -2.56 -2.65
CA ALA A 92 -18.05 -2.78 -1.35
C ALA A 92 -17.20 -2.19 -0.21
N GLN A 93 -15.87 -2.35 -0.29
CA GLN A 93 -14.96 -1.73 0.64
C GLN A 93 -14.95 -0.20 0.52
N ALA A 94 -15.04 0.34 -0.71
CA ALA A 94 -15.07 1.77 -0.95
C ALA A 94 -16.36 2.41 -0.40
N GLN A 95 -17.49 1.77 -0.60
CA GLN A 95 -18.76 2.23 -0.08
C GLN A 95 -18.76 2.25 1.46
N PHE A 96 -18.38 1.15 2.09
CA PHE A 96 -18.20 1.08 3.55
C PHE A 96 -17.31 2.22 4.08
N PHE A 97 -16.19 2.48 3.40
CA PHE A 97 -15.24 3.48 3.84
C PHE A 97 -15.80 4.89 3.71
N LEU A 98 -16.41 5.23 2.58
CA LEU A 98 -17.00 6.54 2.32
C LEU A 98 -18.22 6.85 3.19
N GLU A 99 -18.95 5.83 3.66
CA GLU A 99 -20.07 6.00 4.59
C GLU A 99 -19.60 6.27 6.03
N SER A 100 -18.39 5.82 6.37
CA SER A 100 -17.89 5.84 7.74
C SER A 100 -16.81 6.91 7.99
N TYR A 101 -16.12 7.37 6.95
CA TYR A 101 -14.90 8.17 7.10
C TYR A 101 -14.77 9.28 6.05
N ASP A 102 -14.54 10.51 6.51
CA ASP A 102 -14.17 11.62 5.63
C ASP A 102 -12.67 11.60 5.32
N ILE A 103 -12.30 11.95 4.09
CA ILE A 103 -10.91 12.05 3.65
C ILE A 103 -10.64 13.38 2.95
N ASP A 104 -9.41 13.88 3.04
CA ASP A 104 -8.99 15.12 2.37
C ASP A 104 -8.63 14.90 0.90
N ALA A 105 -8.04 13.74 0.59
CA ALA A 105 -7.72 13.36 -0.79
C ALA A 105 -7.37 11.87 -0.94
N VAL A 106 -7.52 11.38 -2.16
CA VAL A 106 -6.96 10.12 -2.63
C VAL A 106 -5.70 10.41 -3.44
N ILE A 107 -4.60 9.75 -3.11
CA ILE A 107 -3.32 9.83 -3.82
C ILE A 107 -3.21 8.61 -4.72
N LEU A 108 -3.24 8.81 -6.03
CA LEU A 108 -3.13 7.75 -7.02
C LEU A 108 -1.72 7.74 -7.63
N ILE A 109 -1.02 6.63 -7.48
CA ILE A 109 0.29 6.42 -8.13
C ILE A 109 0.11 5.48 -9.30
N GLU A 110 0.28 6.01 -10.49
CA GLU A 110 0.12 5.26 -11.74
C GLU A 110 1.46 4.75 -12.26
N VAL A 111 1.47 3.49 -12.71
CA VAL A 111 2.65 2.82 -13.29
C VAL A 111 2.16 1.81 -14.33
N PRO A 112 2.83 1.70 -15.50
CA PRO A 112 2.55 0.66 -16.49
C PRO A 112 2.77 -0.75 -15.95
N ASP A 113 1.96 -1.72 -16.40
CA ASP A 113 1.94 -3.08 -15.86
C ASP A 113 3.28 -3.83 -16.02
N ASN A 114 4.00 -3.59 -17.12
CA ASN A 114 5.34 -4.16 -17.33
C ASN A 114 6.34 -3.68 -16.28
N VAL A 115 6.34 -2.37 -15.96
CA VAL A 115 7.21 -1.79 -14.92
C VAL A 115 6.84 -2.33 -13.54
N VAL A 116 5.55 -2.49 -13.28
CA VAL A 116 5.03 -3.11 -12.04
C VAL A 116 5.54 -4.54 -11.90
N TYR A 117 5.43 -5.33 -12.97
CA TYR A 117 5.86 -6.73 -12.98
C TYR A 117 7.35 -6.85 -12.61
N ASP A 118 8.22 -6.08 -13.27
CA ASP A 118 9.65 -6.07 -13.02
C ASP A 118 10.00 -5.62 -11.60
N ARG A 119 9.34 -4.56 -11.12
CA ARG A 119 9.53 -4.07 -9.75
C ARG A 119 9.11 -5.08 -8.69
N MET A 120 8.04 -5.84 -8.91
CA MET A 120 7.59 -6.86 -7.97
C MET A 120 8.56 -8.05 -7.93
N LEU A 121 9.08 -8.50 -9.07
CA LEU A 121 10.12 -9.54 -9.10
C LEU A 121 11.42 -9.10 -8.41
N ALA A 122 11.77 -7.83 -8.54
CA ALA A 122 12.97 -7.25 -7.94
C ALA A 122 12.81 -6.89 -6.45
N ARG A 123 11.60 -6.99 -5.88
CA ARG A 123 11.35 -6.61 -4.49
C ARG A 123 11.97 -7.59 -3.51
N ARG A 124 12.53 -7.04 -2.43
CA ARG A 124 13.08 -7.81 -1.30
C ARG A 124 12.57 -7.22 0.00
N LEU A 125 12.37 -8.09 0.99
CA LEU A 125 11.91 -7.74 2.32
C LEU A 125 12.91 -8.23 3.36
N CYS A 126 13.26 -7.38 4.32
CA CYS A 126 14.09 -7.78 5.44
C CYS A 126 13.29 -8.65 6.43
N LYS A 127 13.82 -9.84 6.75
CA LYS A 127 13.19 -10.75 7.73
C LYS A 127 13.14 -10.21 9.16
N VAL A 128 14.04 -9.29 9.49
CA VAL A 128 14.20 -8.79 10.86
C VAL A 128 13.36 -7.52 11.07
N CYS A 129 13.60 -6.47 10.27
CA CYS A 129 12.97 -5.16 10.47
C CYS A 129 11.82 -4.83 9.51
N GLY A 130 11.49 -5.72 8.56
CA GLY A 130 10.40 -5.50 7.61
C GLY A 130 10.67 -4.43 6.54
N ARG A 131 11.91 -3.87 6.45
CA ARG A 131 12.25 -2.88 5.44
C ARG A 131 12.18 -3.47 4.04
N ASP A 132 11.53 -2.74 3.13
CA ASP A 132 11.47 -3.07 1.71
C ASP A 132 12.68 -2.52 0.96
N TYR A 133 13.20 -3.34 0.05
CA TYR A 133 14.20 -2.98 -0.96
C TYR A 133 13.69 -3.34 -2.34
N ASN A 134 14.26 -2.71 -3.35
CA ASN A 134 14.03 -3.07 -4.74
C ASN A 134 15.37 -3.11 -5.47
N LEU A 135 15.71 -4.25 -6.07
CA LEU A 135 17.01 -4.46 -6.70
C LEU A 135 17.24 -3.57 -7.93
N ILE A 136 16.16 -2.95 -8.49
CA ILE A 136 16.22 -2.03 -9.62
C ILE A 136 16.35 -0.57 -9.14
N SER A 137 15.45 -0.13 -8.24
CA SER A 137 15.29 1.28 -7.91
C SER A 137 15.85 1.69 -6.55
N ASN A 138 16.05 0.74 -5.63
CA ASN A 138 16.59 0.95 -4.29
C ASN A 138 17.30 -0.31 -3.79
N PRO A 139 18.46 -0.67 -4.38
CA PRO A 139 19.19 -1.87 -4.01
C PRO A 139 19.81 -1.73 -2.60
N PRO A 140 20.01 -2.84 -1.89
CA PRO A 140 20.74 -2.82 -0.62
C PRO A 140 22.22 -2.50 -0.85
N LYS A 141 22.87 -1.89 0.14
CA LYS A 141 24.32 -1.58 0.08
C LYS A 141 25.19 -2.84 0.01
N VAL A 142 24.75 -3.90 0.69
CA VAL A 142 25.39 -5.21 0.66
C VAL A 142 24.39 -6.21 0.12
N LYS A 143 24.80 -7.02 -0.86
CA LYS A 143 23.94 -8.01 -1.51
C LYS A 143 23.22 -8.87 -0.47
N ASP A 144 21.91 -9.04 -0.65
CA ASP A 144 21.01 -9.85 0.19
C ASP A 144 21.00 -9.51 1.69
N THR A 145 21.54 -8.34 2.07
CA THR A 145 21.65 -7.90 3.45
C THR A 145 21.00 -6.52 3.65
N CYS A 146 20.14 -6.40 4.66
CA CYS A 146 19.53 -5.15 5.07
C CYS A 146 20.52 -4.27 5.84
N ASP A 147 20.32 -2.96 5.88
CA ASP A 147 21.11 -2.02 6.71
C ASP A 147 21.06 -2.36 8.20
N CYS A 148 20.06 -3.12 8.68
CA CYS A 148 20.00 -3.64 10.05
C CYS A 148 20.77 -4.98 10.25
N GLY A 149 21.46 -5.49 9.23
CA GLY A 149 22.14 -6.80 9.24
C GLY A 149 21.21 -7.98 8.93
N GLY A 150 19.90 -7.79 8.81
CA GLY A 150 18.95 -8.86 8.54
C GLY A 150 19.00 -9.36 7.09
N GLN A 151 18.71 -10.65 6.89
CA GLN A 151 18.61 -11.26 5.55
C GLN A 151 17.45 -10.70 4.75
N LEU A 152 17.69 -10.37 3.48
CA LEU A 152 16.67 -10.00 2.52
C LEU A 152 16.11 -11.23 1.81
N VAL A 153 14.79 -11.28 1.67
CA VAL A 153 14.07 -12.36 1.00
C VAL A 153 13.00 -11.82 0.07
N GLN A 154 12.68 -12.59 -0.96
CA GLN A 154 11.52 -12.32 -1.80
C GLN A 154 10.23 -12.68 -1.04
N ARG A 155 9.17 -11.91 -1.23
CA ARG A 155 7.85 -12.25 -0.68
C ARG A 155 7.28 -13.48 -1.38
N PRO A 156 6.51 -14.34 -0.69
CA PRO A 156 5.87 -15.49 -1.32
C PRO A 156 4.92 -15.11 -2.46
N ASP A 157 4.27 -13.96 -2.35
CA ASP A 157 3.34 -13.40 -3.33
C ASP A 157 4.01 -12.62 -4.47
N ASP A 158 5.35 -12.53 -4.50
CA ASP A 158 6.12 -11.91 -5.58
C ASP A 158 6.69 -12.95 -6.58
N GLN A 159 5.89 -13.98 -6.87
CA GLN A 159 6.17 -14.97 -7.90
C GLN A 159 5.42 -14.62 -9.20
N PRO A 160 5.89 -15.07 -10.38
CA PRO A 160 5.31 -14.70 -11.67
C PRO A 160 3.80 -14.90 -11.80
N GLY A 161 3.25 -16.01 -11.30
CA GLY A 161 1.81 -16.29 -11.30
C GLY A 161 1.03 -15.28 -10.45
N PRO A 162 1.26 -15.25 -9.12
CA PRO A 162 0.61 -14.29 -8.21
C PRO A 162 0.75 -12.83 -8.62
N ILE A 163 1.86 -12.44 -9.26
CA ILE A 163 2.02 -11.07 -9.75
C ILE A 163 1.01 -10.76 -10.87
N LYS A 164 0.89 -11.66 -11.85
CA LYS A 164 -0.06 -11.49 -12.96
C LYS A 164 -1.51 -11.44 -12.46
N ASP A 165 -1.87 -12.32 -11.53
CA ASP A 165 -3.20 -12.34 -10.94
C ASP A 165 -3.51 -11.02 -10.22
N ARG A 166 -2.57 -10.48 -9.45
CA ARG A 166 -2.73 -9.21 -8.73
C ARG A 166 -2.81 -8.00 -9.64
N ILE A 167 -2.09 -7.98 -10.77
CA ILE A 167 -2.22 -6.93 -11.78
C ILE A 167 -3.62 -7.03 -12.42
N LYS A 168 -4.07 -8.23 -12.77
CA LYS A 168 -5.40 -8.46 -13.31
C LYS A 168 -6.49 -8.01 -12.33
N ASP A 169 -6.42 -8.45 -11.06
CA ASP A 169 -7.38 -8.06 -10.02
C ASP A 169 -7.41 -6.54 -9.81
N TYR A 170 -6.24 -5.89 -9.82
CA TYR A 170 -6.18 -4.43 -9.74
C TYR A 170 -6.94 -3.78 -10.90
N ARG A 171 -6.73 -4.22 -12.14
CA ARG A 171 -7.38 -3.65 -13.32
C ARG A 171 -8.88 -3.92 -13.37
N THR A 172 -9.32 -5.11 -12.93
CA THR A 172 -10.74 -5.51 -13.03
C THR A 172 -11.57 -5.13 -11.81
N VAL A 173 -10.97 -5.11 -10.61
CA VAL A 173 -11.69 -4.93 -9.35
C VAL A 173 -11.37 -3.59 -8.68
N THR A 174 -10.09 -3.15 -8.69
CA THR A 174 -9.70 -1.92 -7.99
C THR A 174 -9.79 -0.67 -8.87
N GLN A 175 -9.57 -0.77 -10.19
CA GLN A 175 -9.68 0.36 -11.09
C GLN A 175 -11.06 1.05 -11.05
N PRO A 176 -12.20 0.32 -11.03
CA PRO A 176 -13.54 0.93 -10.87
C PRO A 176 -13.69 1.76 -9.58
N VAL A 177 -13.00 1.38 -8.51
CA VAL A 177 -12.99 2.15 -7.25
C VAL A 177 -12.31 3.51 -7.45
N ILE A 178 -11.23 3.55 -8.21
CA ILE A 178 -10.54 4.81 -8.53
C ILE A 178 -11.49 5.74 -9.31
N ASP A 179 -12.24 5.19 -10.26
CA ASP A 179 -13.24 5.95 -11.03
C ASP A 179 -14.38 6.47 -10.16
N LEU A 180 -14.76 5.71 -9.12
CA LEU A 180 -15.72 6.16 -8.10
C LEU A 180 -15.15 7.32 -7.28
N PHE A 181 -13.90 7.23 -6.82
CA PHE A 181 -13.23 8.29 -6.07
C PHE A 181 -13.07 9.55 -6.91
N LYS A 182 -12.69 9.44 -8.19
CA LYS A 182 -12.60 10.59 -9.11
C LYS A 182 -13.91 11.37 -9.24
N LYS A 183 -15.05 10.73 -9.00
CA LYS A 183 -16.37 11.37 -9.04
C LYS A 183 -16.80 11.99 -7.70
N LYS A 184 -16.32 11.46 -6.58
CA LYS A 184 -16.81 11.82 -5.25
C LYS A 184 -15.78 12.57 -4.41
N GLU A 185 -14.49 12.36 -4.66
CA GLU A 185 -13.39 12.82 -3.82
C GLU A 185 -12.35 13.60 -4.63
N ARG A 186 -11.51 14.34 -3.92
CA ARG A 186 -10.30 14.94 -4.51
C ARG A 186 -9.27 13.86 -4.77
N VAL A 187 -9.02 13.54 -6.04
CA VAL A 187 -7.95 12.60 -6.44
C VAL A 187 -6.76 13.39 -6.97
N VAL A 188 -5.57 13.13 -6.45
CA VAL A 188 -4.29 13.65 -6.94
C VAL A 188 -3.48 12.52 -7.55
N GLU A 189 -2.97 12.72 -8.76
CA GLU A 189 -2.25 11.69 -9.52
C GLU A 189 -0.75 11.97 -9.55
N ALA A 190 0.05 10.93 -9.49
CA ALA A 190 1.49 11.01 -9.62
C ALA A 190 2.02 9.89 -10.53
N ASP A 191 3.00 10.23 -11.37
CA ASP A 191 3.71 9.28 -12.24
C ASP A 191 4.73 8.47 -11.43
N GLY A 192 4.35 7.25 -11.05
CA GLY A 192 5.19 6.34 -10.27
C GLY A 192 6.37 5.77 -11.04
N THR A 193 6.57 6.06 -12.33
CA THR A 193 7.75 5.66 -13.10
C THR A 193 8.97 6.50 -12.74
N GLN A 194 8.74 7.71 -12.25
CA GLN A 194 9.78 8.67 -11.87
C GLN A 194 10.57 8.23 -10.62
N PRO A 195 11.75 8.83 -10.37
CA PRO A 195 12.49 8.65 -9.11
C PRO A 195 11.63 8.99 -7.89
N VAL A 196 11.89 8.32 -6.76
CA VAL A 196 11.09 8.42 -5.52
C VAL A 196 10.86 9.87 -5.09
N ASP A 197 11.90 10.70 -5.11
CA ASP A 197 11.80 12.12 -4.70
C ASP A 197 10.99 12.96 -5.69
N ALA A 198 11.05 12.64 -7.00
CA ALA A 198 10.23 13.30 -8.00
C ALA A 198 8.74 12.97 -7.84
N VAL A 199 8.41 11.70 -7.58
CA VAL A 199 7.04 11.28 -7.25
C VAL A 199 6.54 12.01 -6.00
N ARG A 200 7.37 12.08 -4.95
CA ARG A 200 7.05 12.84 -3.74
C ARG A 200 6.75 14.30 -4.06
N ALA A 201 7.62 14.97 -4.82
CA ALA A 201 7.42 16.37 -5.19
C ALA A 201 6.12 16.60 -5.98
N GLN A 202 5.75 15.68 -6.88
CA GLN A 202 4.46 15.73 -7.59
C GLN A 202 3.29 15.65 -6.62
N ILE A 203 3.31 14.70 -5.67
CA ILE A 203 2.25 14.53 -4.67
C ILE A 203 2.14 15.79 -3.80
N TRP A 204 3.24 16.33 -3.28
CA TRP A 204 3.25 17.54 -2.46
C TRP A 204 2.63 18.73 -3.19
N LYS A 205 3.07 18.97 -4.43
CA LYS A 205 2.54 20.03 -5.28
C LYS A 205 1.03 19.87 -5.51
N ALA A 206 0.59 18.65 -5.83
CA ALA A 206 -0.82 18.37 -6.11
C ALA A 206 -1.71 18.49 -4.88
N LEU A 207 -1.19 18.17 -3.69
CA LEU A 207 -1.88 18.35 -2.41
C LEU A 207 -1.89 19.81 -1.95
N GLY A 208 -1.02 20.67 -2.49
CA GLY A 208 -0.84 22.06 -2.04
C GLY A 208 -0.18 22.16 -0.66
N ILE A 209 0.71 21.22 -0.35
CA ILE A 209 1.43 21.15 0.92
C ILE A 209 2.86 21.66 0.68
N GLY A 210 3.37 22.57 1.55
CA GLY A 210 4.76 23.03 1.48
C GLY A 210 4.99 24.24 0.55
N GLN A 211 3.98 25.10 0.36
CA GLN A 211 4.17 26.47 -0.13
C GLN A 211 4.36 27.44 1.02
#